data_87deda5a67369c4df4b2ac1ac3cc8bb7
#
_entry.id   87deda5a67369c4df4b2ac1ac3cc8bb7
#
_cell.length_a   1.000
_cell.length_b   1.000
_cell.length_c   1.000
_cell.angle_alpha   90.00
_cell.angle_beta   90.00
_cell.angle_gamma   90.00
#
_symmetry.space_group_name_H-M   'P 1'
#
loop_
_entity.id
_entity.type
_entity.pdbx_description
1 polymer ?
#
loop_
_entity_poly.entity_id
_entity_poly.type
_entity_poly.pdbx_seq_one_letter_code
_entity_poly.pdbx_strand_id
1 'polypeptide(L)'
;MTLANPAPDYFEPEDGMFLATLLIVRDIDRSREYYERVFGATCVHDANPLIMRFFNSYIIINVEGGPTDDKPTVQAKAPVDANTLSCAMNVRVRDIHALYTEWKARGADFLTEPKDHGTEIRCYLRDPDGYLVEIGQGL
;
A
#
# COMPACT_ATOMS: atom_id res chain seq x y z
N MET A 1 -5.89 -13.70 -5.29
CA MET A 1 -5.42 -14.80 -4.40
C MET A 1 -5.55 -14.37 -2.96
N THR A 2 -6.12 -15.20 -2.13
CA THR A 2 -6.25 -14.93 -0.71
C THR A 2 -5.16 -15.67 0.03
N LEU A 3 -4.35 -14.95 0.81
CA LEU A 3 -3.37 -15.54 1.69
C LEU A 3 -4.00 -15.80 3.05
N ALA A 4 -3.54 -16.87 3.71
CA ALA A 4 -3.94 -17.12 5.08
C ALA A 4 -3.42 -16.00 5.98
N ASN A 5 -4.21 -15.59 6.96
CA ASN A 5 -3.75 -14.62 7.94
C ASN A 5 -2.59 -15.20 8.72
N PRO A 6 -1.60 -14.37 9.04
CA PRO A 6 -0.53 -14.80 9.93
C PRO A 6 -1.08 -15.05 11.33
N ALA A 7 -0.29 -15.69 12.14
CA ALA A 7 -0.55 -15.83 13.56
C ALA A 7 -0.68 -14.43 14.22
N PRO A 8 -1.29 -14.35 15.41
CA PRO A 8 -1.46 -13.06 16.10
C PRO A 8 -0.18 -12.28 16.35
N ASP A 9 0.95 -12.94 16.35
CA ASP A 9 2.27 -12.35 16.53
C ASP A 9 2.93 -11.92 15.21
N TYR A 10 2.15 -11.42 14.28
CA TYR A 10 2.58 -11.02 12.94
C TYR A 10 3.72 -9.98 12.92
N PHE A 11 3.99 -9.34 14.05
CA PHE A 11 5.14 -8.46 14.18
C PHE A 11 6.42 -9.18 14.60
N GLU A 12 6.34 -10.47 14.88
CA GLU A 12 7.52 -11.27 15.20
C GLU A 12 8.15 -11.79 13.92
N PRO A 13 9.24 -11.19 13.43
CA PRO A 13 9.86 -11.64 12.19
C PRO A 13 10.60 -12.97 12.39
N GLU A 14 10.29 -13.97 11.58
CA GLU A 14 10.91 -15.30 11.63
C GLU A 14 12.43 -15.22 11.51
N ASP A 15 12.93 -14.36 10.64
CA ASP A 15 14.36 -14.18 10.38
C ASP A 15 14.97 -12.99 11.12
N GLY A 16 14.32 -12.51 12.18
CA GLY A 16 14.82 -11.43 13.00
C GLY A 16 14.46 -10.03 12.52
N MET A 17 13.99 -9.85 11.29
CA MET A 17 13.48 -8.58 10.79
C MET A 17 12.72 -8.77 9.48
N PHE A 18 11.80 -7.85 9.20
CA PHE A 18 11.15 -7.73 7.90
C PHE A 18 10.85 -6.27 7.59
N LEU A 19 10.65 -5.95 6.33
CA LEU A 19 10.29 -4.61 5.90
C LEU A 19 8.77 -4.50 5.79
N ALA A 20 8.19 -3.48 6.43
CA ALA A 20 6.79 -3.14 6.27
C ALA A 20 6.68 -1.69 5.78
N THR A 21 5.55 -1.33 5.19
CA THR A 21 5.28 0.04 4.76
C THR A 21 4.39 0.73 5.78
N LEU A 22 4.77 1.93 6.20
CA LEU A 22 3.94 2.78 7.05
C LEU A 22 3.31 3.88 6.18
N LEU A 23 1.99 3.96 6.19
CA LEU A 23 1.24 5.02 5.53
C LEU A 23 0.55 5.88 6.58
N ILE A 24 0.64 7.19 6.39
CA ILE A 24 -0.12 8.17 7.17
C ILE A 24 -1.33 8.57 6.35
N VAL A 25 -2.52 8.44 6.92
CA VAL A 25 -3.77 8.65 6.20
C VAL A 25 -4.67 9.63 6.94
N ARG A 26 -5.67 10.15 6.22
CA ARG A 26 -6.64 11.08 6.79
C ARG A 26 -7.82 10.36 7.45
N ASP A 27 -8.14 9.16 6.96
CA ASP A 27 -9.31 8.39 7.40
C ASP A 27 -8.98 6.89 7.35
N ILE A 28 -8.83 6.28 8.52
CA ILE A 28 -8.45 4.87 8.64
C ILE A 28 -9.51 3.95 8.03
N ASP A 29 -10.79 4.21 8.26
CA ASP A 29 -11.88 3.36 7.75
C ASP A 29 -11.92 3.37 6.22
N ARG A 30 -11.71 4.54 5.63
CA ARG A 30 -11.62 4.68 4.18
C ARG A 30 -10.43 3.91 3.61
N SER A 31 -9.28 4.00 4.24
CA SER A 31 -8.08 3.28 3.82
C SER A 31 -8.26 1.78 3.94
N ARG A 32 -8.83 1.32 5.06
CA ARG A 32 -9.13 -0.11 5.26
C ARG A 32 -10.02 -0.64 4.14
N GLU A 33 -11.14 0.05 3.87
CA GLU A 33 -12.08 -0.36 2.83
C GLU A 33 -11.39 -0.44 1.46
N TYR A 34 -10.56 0.55 1.13
CA TYR A 34 -9.84 0.59 -0.12
C TYR A 34 -8.87 -0.58 -0.28
N TYR A 35 -8.01 -0.80 0.71
CA TYR A 35 -7.00 -1.85 0.63
C TYR A 35 -7.62 -3.25 0.67
N GLU A 36 -8.74 -3.42 1.36
CA GLU A 36 -9.51 -4.67 1.29
C GLU A 36 -10.10 -4.87 -0.10
N ARG A 37 -10.77 -3.87 -0.63
CA ARG A 37 -11.52 -3.97 -1.89
C ARG A 37 -10.61 -4.03 -3.11
N VAL A 38 -9.64 -3.13 -3.21
CA VAL A 38 -8.79 -3.01 -4.40
C VAL A 38 -7.62 -3.98 -4.34
N PHE A 39 -6.84 -3.94 -3.26
CA PHE A 39 -5.66 -4.80 -3.13
C PHE A 39 -6.01 -6.24 -2.77
N GLY A 40 -7.17 -6.48 -2.17
CA GLY A 40 -7.48 -7.77 -1.59
C GLY A 40 -6.67 -8.04 -0.32
N ALA A 41 -6.20 -6.99 0.34
CA ALA A 41 -5.46 -7.12 1.58
C ALA A 41 -6.37 -7.58 2.72
N THR A 42 -5.79 -8.22 3.72
CA THR A 42 -6.52 -8.73 4.87
C THR A 42 -6.19 -7.91 6.10
N CYS A 43 -7.20 -7.43 6.82
CA CYS A 43 -7.01 -6.75 8.08
C CYS A 43 -6.57 -7.75 9.14
N VAL A 44 -5.41 -7.53 9.74
CA VAL A 44 -4.90 -8.37 10.83
C VAL A 44 -4.89 -7.66 12.18
N HIS A 45 -5.05 -6.35 12.19
CA HIS A 45 -5.20 -5.56 13.41
C HIS A 45 -6.08 -4.35 13.10
N ASP A 46 -7.25 -4.31 13.71
CA ASP A 46 -8.28 -3.30 13.46
C ASP A 46 -8.29 -2.29 14.60
N ALA A 47 -7.35 -1.38 14.56
CA ALA A 47 -7.20 -0.31 15.56
C ALA A 47 -6.43 0.85 14.93
N ASN A 48 -5.81 1.67 15.76
CA ASN A 48 -4.86 2.70 15.37
C ASN A 48 -3.51 2.39 16.06
N PRO A 49 -2.52 1.82 15.35
CA PRO A 49 -2.49 1.65 13.89
C PRO A 49 -3.38 0.49 13.39
N LEU A 50 -3.90 0.69 12.19
CA LEU A 50 -4.48 -0.39 11.40
C LEU A 50 -3.35 -1.17 10.75
N ILE A 51 -3.44 -2.49 10.70
CA ILE A 51 -2.43 -3.31 10.02
C ILE A 51 -3.12 -4.23 9.04
N MET A 52 -2.70 -4.13 7.79
CA MET A 52 -3.20 -4.93 6.68
C MET A 52 -2.08 -5.85 6.21
N ARG A 53 -2.41 -7.10 5.92
CA ARG A 53 -1.50 -8.01 5.26
C ARG A 53 -1.80 -8.05 3.77
N PHE A 54 -0.74 -7.91 2.96
CA PHE A 54 -0.81 -8.03 1.51
C PHE A 54 0.33 -8.92 1.04
N PHE A 55 0.01 -10.15 0.62
CA PHE A 55 0.99 -11.15 0.18
C PHE A 55 2.10 -11.34 1.22
N ASN A 56 3.34 -11.01 0.88
CA ASN A 56 4.50 -11.22 1.74
C ASN A 56 4.85 -10.02 2.62
N SER A 57 3.96 -9.03 2.73
CA SER A 57 4.26 -7.79 3.42
C SER A 57 3.08 -7.31 4.27
N TYR A 58 3.36 -6.31 5.11
CA TYR A 58 2.36 -5.62 5.91
C TYR A 58 2.33 -4.15 5.55
N ILE A 59 1.13 -3.59 5.58
CA ILE A 59 0.90 -2.15 5.45
C ILE A 59 0.39 -1.68 6.81
N ILE A 60 1.16 -0.82 7.47
CA ILE A 60 0.83 -0.23 8.76
C ILE A 60 0.25 1.15 8.48
N ILE A 61 -0.94 1.44 8.99
CA ILE A 61 -1.68 2.65 8.64
C ILE A 61 -2.02 3.41 9.90
N ASN A 62 -1.52 4.64 9.98
CA ASN A 62 -1.80 5.58 11.07
C ASN A 62 -2.47 6.84 10.55
N VAL A 63 -3.22 7.51 11.41
CA VAL A 63 -3.79 8.83 11.09
C VAL A 63 -2.72 9.92 11.18
N GLU A 64 -2.99 11.04 10.52
CA GLU A 64 -2.15 12.23 10.63
C GLU A 64 -2.00 12.68 12.10
N GLY A 65 -0.85 13.22 12.43
CA GLY A 65 -0.56 13.70 13.77
C GLY A 65 0.65 14.60 13.84
N GLY A 66 0.82 15.25 14.99
CA GLY A 66 1.95 16.11 15.27
C GLY A 66 3.20 15.34 15.68
N PRO A 67 4.25 16.08 16.08
CA PRO A 67 5.46 15.47 16.61
C PRO A 67 5.19 14.61 17.84
N THR A 68 6.05 13.64 18.04
CA THR A 68 6.05 12.74 19.20
C THR A 68 7.43 12.76 19.84
N ASP A 69 7.59 12.10 21.00
CA ASP A 69 8.85 12.10 21.72
C ASP A 69 9.98 11.40 20.95
N ASP A 70 9.65 10.47 20.07
CA ASP A 70 10.60 9.72 19.22
C ASP A 70 10.84 10.37 17.85
N LYS A 71 10.07 11.43 17.50
CA LYS A 71 10.27 12.27 16.32
C LYS A 71 9.81 13.70 16.64
N PRO A 72 10.58 14.40 17.48
CA PRO A 72 10.12 15.62 18.14
C PRO A 72 9.90 16.82 17.23
N THR A 73 10.38 16.79 15.99
CA THR A 73 10.22 17.88 15.02
C THR A 73 9.47 17.46 13.77
N VAL A 74 8.97 16.22 13.72
CA VAL A 74 8.37 15.66 12.49
C VAL A 74 6.86 15.53 12.64
N GLN A 75 6.13 16.10 11.69
CA GLN A 75 4.69 15.88 11.56
C GLN A 75 4.42 14.68 10.66
N ALA A 76 3.45 13.86 11.04
CA ALA A 76 2.96 12.77 10.23
C ALA A 76 1.79 13.27 9.39
N LYS A 77 1.95 13.32 8.07
CA LYS A 77 0.92 13.79 7.15
C LYS A 77 0.81 12.91 5.93
N ALA A 78 -0.41 12.76 5.44
CA ALA A 78 -0.67 12.21 4.12
C ALA A 78 -0.10 13.15 3.05
N PRO A 79 0.07 12.70 1.79
CA PRO A 79 0.67 13.54 0.76
C PRO A 79 -0.01 14.89 0.62
N VAL A 80 0.79 15.95 0.69
CA VAL A 80 0.34 17.33 0.49
C VAL A 80 0.25 17.61 -1.01
N ASP A 81 1.22 17.09 -1.78
CA ASP A 81 1.23 17.20 -3.23
C ASP A 81 1.19 15.78 -3.82
N ALA A 82 0.03 15.39 -4.33
CA ALA A 82 -0.17 14.06 -4.89
C ALA A 82 0.55 13.85 -6.23
N ASN A 83 1.14 14.90 -6.80
CA ASN A 83 1.93 14.83 -8.04
C ASN A 83 3.43 14.77 -7.78
N THR A 84 3.85 14.67 -6.52
CA THR A 84 5.26 14.52 -6.16
C THR A 84 5.49 13.12 -5.59
N LEU A 85 6.37 12.37 -6.24
CA LEU A 85 6.73 11.02 -5.81
C LEU A 85 8.09 11.06 -5.12
N SER A 86 8.11 10.71 -3.82
CA SER A 86 9.36 10.55 -3.07
C SER A 86 9.63 9.09 -2.75
N CYS A 87 8.57 8.36 -2.45
CA CYS A 87 8.64 6.94 -2.10
C CYS A 87 7.30 6.29 -2.45
N ALA A 88 7.30 5.05 -2.86
CA ALA A 88 6.08 4.34 -3.20
C ALA A 88 6.22 2.85 -2.90
N MET A 89 5.08 2.22 -2.59
CA MET A 89 5.01 0.77 -2.67
C MET A 89 5.17 0.35 -4.12
N ASN A 90 5.95 -0.69 -4.35
CA ASN A 90 6.17 -1.26 -5.67
C ASN A 90 5.67 -2.71 -5.62
N VAL A 91 4.62 -2.99 -6.38
CA VAL A 91 4.00 -4.31 -6.44
C VAL A 91 4.44 -4.99 -7.74
N ARG A 92 5.22 -6.06 -7.61
CA ARG A 92 5.69 -6.82 -8.77
C ARG A 92 4.70 -7.93 -9.07
N VAL A 93 4.27 -8.02 -10.32
CA VAL A 93 3.23 -8.96 -10.74
C VAL A 93 3.67 -9.77 -11.94
N ARG A 94 3.04 -10.91 -12.13
CA ARG A 94 3.30 -11.80 -13.25
C ARG A 94 2.55 -11.35 -14.51
N ASP A 95 1.35 -10.81 -14.35
CA ASP A 95 0.48 -10.39 -15.46
C ASP A 95 -0.15 -9.04 -15.13
N ILE A 96 0.52 -7.97 -15.55
CA ILE A 96 0.08 -6.61 -15.24
C ILE A 96 -1.23 -6.24 -15.94
N HIS A 97 -1.47 -6.76 -17.15
CA HIS A 97 -2.70 -6.45 -17.88
C HIS A 97 -3.93 -7.06 -17.19
N ALA A 98 -3.80 -8.27 -16.68
CA ALA A 98 -4.85 -8.91 -15.90
C ALA A 98 -5.10 -8.16 -14.59
N LEU A 99 -4.04 -7.77 -13.89
CA LEU A 99 -4.17 -6.98 -12.66
C LEU A 99 -4.83 -5.63 -12.93
N TYR A 100 -4.40 -4.93 -13.96
CA TYR A 100 -4.97 -3.63 -14.33
C TYR A 100 -6.48 -3.74 -14.56
N THR A 101 -6.92 -4.72 -15.35
CA THR A 101 -8.33 -4.93 -15.63
C THR A 101 -9.12 -5.23 -14.36
N GLU A 102 -8.60 -6.12 -13.52
CA GLU A 102 -9.26 -6.53 -12.29
C GLU A 102 -9.35 -5.40 -11.26
N TRP A 103 -8.22 -4.73 -11.01
CA TRP A 103 -8.19 -3.66 -10.02
C TRP A 103 -8.98 -2.43 -10.48
N LYS A 104 -8.96 -2.12 -11.77
CA LYS A 104 -9.80 -1.05 -12.31
C LYS A 104 -11.28 -1.35 -12.11
N ALA A 105 -11.70 -2.58 -12.32
CA ALA A 105 -13.07 -3.00 -12.04
C ALA A 105 -13.46 -2.88 -10.58
N ARG A 106 -12.47 -3.00 -9.67
CA ARG A 106 -12.66 -2.80 -8.22
C ARG A 106 -12.64 -1.33 -7.81
N GLY A 107 -12.39 -0.41 -8.73
CA GLY A 107 -12.41 1.02 -8.48
C GLY A 107 -11.04 1.66 -8.27
N ALA A 108 -9.95 1.00 -8.65
CA ALA A 108 -8.63 1.59 -8.58
C ALA A 108 -8.50 2.80 -9.52
N ASP A 109 -7.82 3.85 -9.05
CA ASP A 109 -7.57 5.08 -9.78
C ASP A 109 -6.19 5.03 -10.42
N PHE A 110 -6.10 4.45 -11.60
CA PHE A 110 -4.85 4.39 -12.37
C PHE A 110 -4.58 5.70 -13.09
N LEU A 111 -3.31 6.15 -13.07
CA LEU A 111 -2.90 7.35 -13.81
C LEU A 111 -2.92 7.10 -15.32
N THR A 112 -2.49 5.92 -15.74
CA THR A 112 -2.53 5.47 -17.13
C THR A 112 -2.76 3.97 -17.16
N GLU A 113 -3.05 3.45 -18.35
CA GLU A 113 -2.92 2.02 -18.61
C GLU A 113 -1.45 1.59 -18.51
N PRO A 114 -1.15 0.29 -18.39
CA PRO A 114 0.22 -0.20 -18.39
C PRO A 114 1.00 0.25 -19.62
N LYS A 115 2.24 0.70 -19.40
CA LYS A 115 3.15 1.17 -20.45
C LYS A 115 4.37 0.27 -20.53
N ASP A 116 4.68 -0.16 -21.75
CA ASP A 116 5.83 -1.00 -22.04
C ASP A 116 7.08 -0.13 -22.23
N HIS A 117 8.10 -0.38 -21.42
CA HIS A 117 9.37 0.35 -21.45
C HIS A 117 10.53 -0.51 -21.97
N GLY A 118 10.22 -1.67 -22.56
CA GLY A 118 11.22 -2.57 -23.13
C GLY A 118 11.79 -3.58 -22.16
N THR A 119 12.13 -3.18 -20.96
CA THR A 119 12.64 -4.07 -19.90
C THR A 119 11.59 -4.41 -18.85
N GLU A 120 10.54 -3.60 -18.78
CA GLU A 120 9.41 -3.83 -17.90
C GLU A 120 8.18 -3.13 -18.44
N ILE A 121 7.02 -3.61 -17.98
CA ILE A 121 5.74 -2.93 -18.17
C ILE A 121 5.33 -2.41 -16.81
N ARG A 122 4.91 -1.14 -16.71
CA ARG A 122 4.50 -0.57 -15.43
C ARG A 122 3.35 0.42 -15.58
N CYS A 123 2.66 0.63 -14.48
CA CYS A 123 1.67 1.68 -14.33
C CYS A 123 1.60 2.11 -12.87
N TYR A 124 0.98 3.25 -12.63
CA TYR A 124 0.79 3.81 -11.30
C TYR A 124 -0.67 3.98 -10.99
N LEU A 125 -1.02 3.83 -9.72
CA LEU A 125 -2.35 4.16 -9.23
C LEU A 125 -2.23 4.99 -7.96
N ARG A 126 -3.31 5.68 -7.62
CA ARG A 126 -3.41 6.46 -6.38
C ARG A 126 -4.29 5.74 -5.37
N ASP A 127 -3.87 5.78 -4.12
CA ASP A 127 -4.75 5.39 -3.04
C ASP A 127 -5.66 6.58 -2.63
N PRO A 128 -6.59 6.41 -1.67
CA PRO A 128 -7.52 7.49 -1.30
C PRO A 128 -6.85 8.77 -0.78
N ASP A 129 -5.65 8.68 -0.24
CA ASP A 129 -4.91 9.82 0.27
C ASP A 129 -3.96 10.43 -0.77
N GLY A 130 -3.88 9.84 -1.96
CA GLY A 130 -3.01 10.31 -3.02
C GLY A 130 -1.64 9.64 -3.03
N TYR A 131 -1.39 8.63 -2.20
CA TYR A 131 -0.18 7.84 -2.32
C TYR A 131 -0.12 7.15 -3.67
N LEU A 132 1.02 7.27 -4.33
CA LEU A 132 1.26 6.55 -5.58
C LEU A 132 1.74 5.14 -5.26
N VAL A 133 1.21 4.18 -6.01
CA VAL A 133 1.66 2.78 -5.97
C VAL A 133 2.09 2.41 -7.38
N GLU A 134 3.28 1.84 -7.52
CA GLU A 134 3.76 1.35 -8.80
C GLU A 134 3.46 -0.13 -8.93
N ILE A 135 2.87 -0.51 -10.06
CA ILE A 135 2.70 -1.90 -10.45
C ILE A 135 3.68 -2.17 -11.58
N GLY A 136 4.45 -3.24 -11.48
CA GLY A 136 5.46 -3.55 -12.47
C GLY A 136 5.55 -5.04 -12.79
N GLN A 137 5.82 -5.32 -14.06
CA GLN A 137 6.08 -6.66 -14.57
C GLN A 137 7.39 -6.64 -15.34
N GLY A 138 8.33 -7.51 -14.95
CA GLY A 138 9.59 -7.69 -15.70
C GLY A 138 9.37 -8.42 -17.02
N LEU A 139 10.10 -8.05 -18.02
CA LEU A 139 10.09 -8.70 -19.34
C LEU A 139 11.31 -9.57 -19.56
#